data_1827888be23099a171cad9a3080a3c32
#
_entry.id   1827888be23099a171cad9a3080a3c32
#
_cell.length_a   1.000
_cell.length_b   1.000
_cell.length_c   1.000
_cell.angle_alpha   90.00
_cell.angle_beta   90.00
_cell.angle_gamma   90.00
#
_symmetry.space_group_name_H-M   'P 1'
#
loop_
_entity.id
_entity.type
_entity.pdbx_description
1 polymer ?
#
loop_
_entity_poly.entity_id
_entity_poly.type
_entity_poly.pdbx_seq_one_letter_code
_entity_poly.pdbx_strand_id
1 'polypeptide(L)'
;MATGLREGMASIAQKGLLQPKETLAETGKKSNSLYIGLPKEISFQENRIALTPLSVALLVNNGHKVVLESGAGNGANFSDRDYSEQGAIITYNKKEVFDADIIVKIAPPTPEEIAIMHKGQTLISALQMGNLDEAYLKALLAKKINALCFEHLRDEGNVLSVVRAMSEIVGATTVFIAAEYLSSVTGGKGLMLGGFTGVPPTEVVILGAGTVGEYAARTALSLGAEVKVFDSSIYRLRRLQNNLGSRVFTSVMQPIVLGKAITTCDVVIGAIRAKHGRSPCVVMDETVSRMKPNSVVIDVSIDQGGCFETSQVTNHKDPVFRKYDVIHYCVPNIASRVPRTASYALTNIFTPILVDIGDMGGLMNVVWSKPGIREALYTYQGHLTSKDLANMFNLPFKDIELLVVSNQ
;
A
#
# COMPACT_ATOMS: atom_id res chain seq x y z
N MET A 1 -29.47 31.65 -23.31
CA MET A 1 -28.03 31.30 -23.26
C MET A 1 -27.74 29.87 -22.79
N ALA A 2 -28.64 29.18 -22.07
CA ALA A 2 -28.39 27.81 -21.60
C ALA A 2 -28.57 26.67 -22.63
N THR A 3 -29.34 26.90 -23.69
CA THR A 3 -29.62 25.94 -24.76
C THR A 3 -28.43 25.78 -25.73
N GLY A 4 -27.76 26.87 -26.09
CA GLY A 4 -26.62 26.81 -27.02
C GLY A 4 -25.35 26.12 -26.45
N LEU A 5 -25.16 26.14 -25.11
CA LEU A 5 -24.05 25.43 -24.47
C LEU A 5 -24.27 23.89 -24.46
N ARG A 6 -25.52 23.42 -24.31
CA ARG A 6 -25.85 21.99 -24.37
C ARG A 6 -25.71 21.42 -25.79
N GLU A 7 -26.10 22.17 -26.80
CA GLU A 7 -25.91 21.76 -28.20
C GLU A 7 -24.44 21.74 -28.62
N GLY A 8 -23.64 22.70 -28.15
CA GLY A 8 -22.18 22.71 -28.36
C GLY A 8 -21.47 21.51 -27.73
N MET A 9 -21.82 21.14 -26.48
CA MET A 9 -21.24 19.98 -25.82
C MET A 9 -21.67 18.65 -26.46
N ALA A 10 -22.90 18.54 -26.89
CA ALA A 10 -23.39 17.35 -27.62
C ALA A 10 -22.68 17.18 -28.97
N SER A 11 -22.42 18.28 -29.69
CA SER A 11 -21.69 18.25 -30.97
C SER A 11 -20.21 17.88 -30.79
N ILE A 12 -19.57 18.31 -29.69
CA ILE A 12 -18.19 17.93 -29.36
C ILE A 12 -18.13 16.45 -28.99
N ALA A 13 -19.11 15.95 -28.21
CA ALA A 13 -19.19 14.54 -27.86
C ALA A 13 -19.43 13.65 -29.13
N GLN A 14 -20.31 14.06 -30.05
CA GLN A 14 -20.50 13.37 -31.32
C GLN A 14 -19.27 13.41 -32.21
N LYS A 15 -18.54 14.53 -32.27
CA LYS A 15 -17.28 14.61 -33.02
C LYS A 15 -16.20 13.72 -32.43
N GLY A 16 -16.15 13.58 -31.13
CA GLY A 16 -15.24 12.65 -30.43
C GLY A 16 -15.56 11.18 -30.69
N LEU A 17 -16.84 10.85 -30.92
CA LEU A 17 -17.29 9.50 -31.32
C LEU A 17 -17.04 9.19 -32.82
N LEU A 18 -16.94 10.22 -33.67
CA LEU A 18 -16.71 10.10 -35.12
C LEU A 18 -15.24 10.27 -35.52
N GLN A 19 -14.35 10.63 -34.58
CA GLN A 19 -12.93 10.50 -34.86
C GLN A 19 -12.61 9.02 -35.00
N PRO A 20 -12.00 8.58 -36.16
CA PRO A 20 -11.47 7.24 -36.22
C PRO A 20 -10.58 7.07 -34.99
N LYS A 21 -10.86 6.06 -34.18
CA LYS A 21 -9.85 5.59 -33.20
C LYS A 21 -8.63 5.36 -34.07
N GLU A 22 -7.57 6.18 -33.85
CA GLU A 22 -6.27 5.83 -34.37
C GLU A 22 -5.98 4.46 -33.77
N THR A 23 -6.24 3.42 -34.54
CA THR A 23 -5.60 2.14 -34.31
C THR A 23 -4.12 2.47 -34.49
N LEU A 24 -3.38 2.52 -33.37
CA LEU A 24 -1.94 2.52 -33.41
C LEU A 24 -1.57 1.46 -34.44
N ALA A 25 -0.97 1.91 -35.54
CA ALA A 25 -0.49 1.00 -36.58
C ALA A 25 0.36 -0.04 -35.81
N GLU A 26 0.06 -1.32 -36.01
CA GLU A 26 0.86 -2.42 -35.49
C GLU A 26 2.28 -2.24 -36.03
N THR A 27 3.07 -1.45 -35.31
CA THR A 27 4.51 -1.46 -35.52
C THR A 27 4.98 -2.80 -34.95
N GLY A 28 5.23 -3.74 -35.85
CA GLY A 28 5.42 -5.17 -35.68
C GLY A 28 6.44 -5.66 -34.64
N LYS A 29 6.30 -5.28 -33.38
CA LYS A 29 6.78 -6.03 -32.24
C LYS A 29 5.61 -6.90 -31.78
N LYS A 30 5.73 -8.22 -31.99
CA LYS A 30 4.84 -9.18 -31.34
C LYS A 30 4.96 -8.95 -29.84
N SER A 31 4.01 -8.23 -29.24
CA SER A 31 3.77 -8.26 -27.80
C SER A 31 3.55 -9.72 -27.43
N ASN A 32 4.35 -10.27 -26.52
CA ASN A 32 4.10 -11.61 -26.02
C ASN A 32 2.82 -11.54 -25.19
N SER A 33 1.80 -12.30 -25.60
CA SER A 33 0.59 -12.43 -24.81
C SER A 33 0.94 -13.01 -23.45
N LEU A 34 0.62 -12.28 -22.38
CA LEU A 34 0.78 -12.74 -21.00
C LEU A 34 -0.46 -13.47 -20.55
N TYR A 35 -0.28 -14.51 -19.73
CA TYR A 35 -1.33 -15.15 -18.97
C TYR A 35 -1.16 -14.78 -17.48
N ILE A 36 -2.09 -14.00 -16.93
CA ILE A 36 -2.00 -13.35 -15.62
C ILE A 36 -3.06 -13.95 -14.70
N GLY A 37 -2.65 -14.46 -13.54
CA GLY A 37 -3.50 -15.04 -12.52
C GLY A 37 -3.69 -14.10 -11.32
N LEU A 38 -4.94 -13.92 -10.92
CA LEU A 38 -5.36 -13.15 -9.75
C LEU A 38 -6.04 -14.09 -8.74
N PRO A 39 -5.29 -14.72 -7.85
CA PRO A 39 -5.88 -15.55 -6.81
C PRO A 39 -6.61 -14.70 -5.76
N LYS A 40 -7.58 -15.31 -5.09
CA LYS A 40 -8.23 -14.72 -3.94
C LYS A 40 -7.27 -14.60 -2.77
N GLU A 41 -7.24 -13.44 -2.13
CA GLU A 41 -6.46 -13.26 -0.90
C GLU A 41 -7.07 -14.05 0.24
N ILE A 42 -6.23 -14.82 0.94
CA ILE A 42 -6.61 -15.66 2.07
C ILE A 42 -5.99 -15.19 3.39
N SER A 43 -5.09 -14.21 3.34
CA SER A 43 -4.49 -13.62 4.52
C SER A 43 -5.54 -12.90 5.36
N PHE A 44 -5.40 -13.00 6.67
CA PHE A 44 -6.36 -12.43 7.61
C PHE A 44 -6.56 -10.94 7.35
N GLN A 45 -7.80 -10.56 7.10
CA GLN A 45 -8.23 -9.17 6.85
C GLN A 45 -7.55 -8.48 5.66
N GLU A 46 -7.03 -9.23 4.68
CA GLU A 46 -6.61 -8.66 3.40
C GLU A 46 -7.82 -8.59 2.45
N ASN A 47 -8.29 -7.38 2.21
CA ASN A 47 -9.47 -7.10 1.38
C ASN A 47 -9.10 -6.44 0.05
N ARG A 48 -7.84 -6.08 -0.15
CA ARG A 48 -7.36 -5.45 -1.39
C ARG A 48 -7.21 -6.50 -2.49
N ILE A 49 -7.27 -6.03 -3.74
CA ILE A 49 -6.93 -6.83 -4.91
C ILE A 49 -5.91 -6.08 -5.75
N ALA A 50 -5.01 -6.80 -6.40
CA ALA A 50 -3.88 -6.21 -7.13
C ALA A 50 -4.31 -5.45 -8.39
N LEU A 51 -5.31 -5.95 -9.13
CA LEU A 51 -5.80 -5.33 -10.36
C LEU A 51 -7.31 -5.09 -10.26
N THR A 52 -7.74 -3.91 -10.65
CA THR A 52 -9.16 -3.55 -10.75
C THR A 52 -9.76 -4.00 -12.10
N PRO A 53 -11.11 -4.07 -12.24
CA PRO A 53 -11.73 -4.43 -13.50
C PRO A 53 -11.28 -3.58 -14.71
N LEU A 54 -11.13 -2.26 -14.52
CA LEU A 54 -10.65 -1.37 -15.59
C LEU A 54 -9.24 -1.69 -16.06
N SER A 55 -8.36 -2.09 -15.16
CA SER A 55 -7.00 -2.51 -15.51
C SER A 55 -6.99 -3.85 -16.23
N VAL A 56 -7.88 -4.75 -15.84
CA VAL A 56 -8.09 -6.00 -16.57
C VAL A 56 -8.55 -5.72 -17.99
N ALA A 57 -9.51 -4.79 -18.19
CA ALA A 57 -9.93 -4.38 -19.54
C ALA A 57 -8.74 -3.89 -20.39
N LEU A 58 -7.87 -3.07 -19.79
CA LEU A 58 -6.68 -2.56 -20.50
C LEU A 58 -5.73 -3.71 -20.88
N LEU A 59 -5.46 -4.64 -19.98
CA LEU A 59 -4.60 -5.80 -20.26
C LEU A 59 -5.19 -6.71 -21.31
N VAL A 60 -6.49 -7.00 -21.25
CA VAL A 60 -7.20 -7.83 -22.24
C VAL A 60 -7.21 -7.15 -23.61
N ASN A 61 -7.45 -5.84 -23.67
CA ASN A 61 -7.39 -5.07 -24.91
C ASN A 61 -6.00 -5.04 -25.54
N ASN A 62 -4.94 -5.18 -24.73
CA ASN A 62 -3.56 -5.34 -25.20
C ASN A 62 -3.21 -6.81 -25.57
N GLY A 63 -4.20 -7.71 -25.62
CA GLY A 63 -4.02 -9.09 -26.04
C GLY A 63 -3.54 -10.04 -24.94
N HIS A 64 -3.55 -9.61 -23.67
CA HIS A 64 -3.20 -10.45 -22.54
C HIS A 64 -4.43 -11.24 -22.04
N LYS A 65 -4.19 -12.37 -21.42
CA LYS A 65 -5.20 -13.21 -20.80
C LYS A 65 -5.18 -13.04 -19.29
N VAL A 66 -6.31 -12.76 -18.67
CA VAL A 66 -6.42 -12.61 -17.22
C VAL A 66 -7.42 -13.64 -16.67
N VAL A 67 -6.99 -14.41 -15.68
CA VAL A 67 -7.84 -15.35 -14.95
C VAL A 67 -7.95 -14.91 -13.49
N LEU A 68 -9.17 -14.89 -12.97
CA LEU A 68 -9.51 -14.46 -11.62
C LEU A 68 -10.15 -15.62 -10.83
N GLU A 69 -9.69 -15.87 -9.63
CA GLU A 69 -10.40 -16.75 -8.69
C GLU A 69 -11.73 -16.08 -8.26
N SER A 70 -12.84 -16.82 -8.35
CA SER A 70 -14.16 -16.32 -7.99
C SER A 70 -14.18 -15.69 -6.60
N GLY A 71 -14.74 -14.49 -6.51
CA GLY A 71 -14.83 -13.71 -5.28
C GLY A 71 -13.52 -13.05 -4.85
N ALA A 72 -12.46 -13.06 -5.66
CA ALA A 72 -11.19 -12.37 -5.32
C ALA A 72 -11.35 -10.85 -5.19
N GLY A 73 -12.27 -10.24 -5.94
CA GLY A 73 -12.55 -8.80 -5.88
C GLY A 73 -13.52 -8.36 -4.78
N ASN A 74 -14.21 -9.30 -4.12
CA ASN A 74 -15.33 -8.99 -3.21
C ASN A 74 -14.91 -8.08 -2.04
N GLY A 75 -13.71 -8.28 -1.49
CA GLY A 75 -13.19 -7.46 -0.41
C GLY A 75 -13.08 -5.97 -0.77
N ALA A 76 -12.82 -5.66 -2.05
CA ALA A 76 -12.76 -4.30 -2.58
C ALA A 76 -14.07 -3.84 -3.25
N ASN A 77 -15.18 -4.57 -3.05
CA ASN A 77 -16.48 -4.33 -3.69
C ASN A 77 -16.41 -4.33 -5.22
N PHE A 78 -15.66 -5.28 -5.80
CA PHE A 78 -15.69 -5.64 -7.22
C PHE A 78 -16.25 -7.05 -7.33
N SER A 79 -17.34 -7.22 -8.07
CA SER A 79 -17.95 -8.53 -8.30
C SER A 79 -17.24 -9.30 -9.41
N ASP A 80 -17.43 -10.62 -9.46
CA ASP A 80 -16.96 -11.46 -10.57
C ASP A 80 -17.52 -10.98 -11.91
N ARG A 81 -18.75 -10.44 -11.90
CA ARG A 81 -19.40 -9.86 -13.08
C ARG A 81 -18.63 -8.62 -13.59
N ASP A 82 -18.19 -7.73 -12.69
CA ASP A 82 -17.41 -6.54 -13.09
C ASP A 82 -16.13 -6.95 -13.83
N TYR A 83 -15.49 -8.05 -13.42
CA TYR A 83 -14.30 -8.58 -14.08
C TYR A 83 -14.61 -9.31 -15.38
N SER A 84 -15.66 -10.14 -15.40
CA SER A 84 -16.03 -10.88 -16.61
C SER A 84 -16.50 -9.97 -17.74
N GLU A 85 -17.20 -8.88 -17.43
CA GLU A 85 -17.59 -7.85 -18.40
C GLU A 85 -16.37 -7.12 -19.00
N GLN A 86 -15.22 -7.16 -18.32
CA GLN A 86 -13.93 -6.61 -18.82
C GLN A 86 -13.04 -7.68 -19.46
N GLY A 87 -13.55 -8.87 -19.69
CA GLY A 87 -12.86 -9.95 -20.40
C GLY A 87 -11.99 -10.87 -19.54
N ALA A 88 -12.07 -10.79 -18.21
CA ALA A 88 -11.43 -11.77 -17.34
C ALA A 88 -12.15 -13.12 -17.40
N ILE A 89 -11.36 -14.18 -17.28
CA ILE A 89 -11.87 -15.54 -17.11
C ILE A 89 -12.08 -15.75 -15.61
N ILE A 90 -13.30 -16.07 -15.19
CA ILE A 90 -13.61 -16.37 -13.79
C ILE A 90 -13.54 -17.88 -13.59
N THR A 91 -12.83 -18.33 -12.57
CA THR A 91 -12.76 -19.75 -12.20
C THR A 91 -12.96 -19.97 -10.71
N TYR A 92 -13.55 -21.11 -10.35
CA TYR A 92 -13.69 -21.59 -8.97
C TYR A 92 -12.53 -22.51 -8.56
N ASN A 93 -11.66 -22.85 -9.51
CA ASN A 93 -10.55 -23.74 -9.30
C ASN A 93 -9.24 -22.94 -9.12
N LYS A 94 -8.76 -22.87 -7.87
CA LYS A 94 -7.51 -22.17 -7.54
C LYS A 94 -6.32 -22.63 -8.41
N LYS A 95 -6.24 -23.91 -8.77
CA LYS A 95 -5.15 -24.42 -9.62
C LYS A 95 -5.13 -23.76 -11.00
N GLU A 96 -6.30 -23.52 -11.60
CA GLU A 96 -6.38 -22.84 -12.90
C GLU A 96 -5.87 -21.41 -12.85
N VAL A 97 -6.03 -20.72 -11.70
CA VAL A 97 -5.44 -19.39 -11.52
C VAL A 97 -3.92 -19.48 -11.42
N PHE A 98 -3.42 -20.48 -10.71
CA PHE A 98 -1.98 -20.71 -10.56
C PHE A 98 -1.34 -21.38 -11.78
N ASP A 99 -2.12 -21.75 -12.82
CA ASP A 99 -1.62 -22.14 -14.13
C ASP A 99 -1.18 -20.95 -14.99
N ALA A 100 -1.41 -19.72 -14.57
CA ALA A 100 -0.98 -18.52 -15.27
C ALA A 100 0.56 -18.32 -15.19
N ASP A 101 1.14 -17.63 -16.19
CA ASP A 101 2.57 -17.37 -16.25
C ASP A 101 3.03 -16.37 -15.16
N ILE A 102 2.16 -15.42 -14.86
CA ILE A 102 2.40 -14.38 -13.84
C ILE A 102 1.28 -14.42 -12.80
N ILE A 103 1.64 -14.65 -11.56
CA ILE A 103 0.72 -14.52 -10.42
C ILE A 103 0.91 -13.15 -9.77
N VAL A 104 -0.19 -12.40 -9.64
CA VAL A 104 -0.19 -11.09 -8.96
C VAL A 104 -1.12 -11.16 -7.77
N LYS A 105 -0.57 -10.99 -6.58
CA LYS A 105 -1.32 -11.01 -5.31
C LYS A 105 -0.76 -9.99 -4.32
N ILE A 106 -1.53 -9.70 -3.27
CA ILE A 106 -1.13 -8.72 -2.25
C ILE A 106 -0.24 -9.37 -1.20
N ALA A 107 -0.75 -10.37 -0.51
CA ALA A 107 0.03 -11.08 0.52
C ALA A 107 1.02 -12.07 -0.12
N PRO A 108 2.10 -12.44 0.56
CA PRO A 108 2.96 -13.55 0.13
C PRO A 108 2.14 -14.82 -0.06
N PRO A 109 2.47 -15.68 -1.05
CA PRO A 109 1.82 -16.98 -1.20
C PRO A 109 2.10 -17.89 -0.01
N THR A 110 1.11 -18.70 0.35
CA THR A 110 1.27 -19.73 1.38
C THR A 110 2.11 -20.91 0.86
N PRO A 111 2.63 -21.79 1.73
CA PRO A 111 3.32 -23.00 1.30
C PRO A 111 2.49 -23.87 0.34
N GLU A 112 1.15 -23.98 0.56
CA GLU A 112 0.24 -24.71 -0.30
C GLU A 112 0.09 -24.03 -1.67
N GLU A 113 0.05 -22.70 -1.71
CA GLU A 113 0.03 -21.93 -2.95
C GLU A 113 1.34 -22.10 -3.72
N ILE A 114 2.49 -22.02 -3.04
CA ILE A 114 3.79 -22.29 -3.68
C ILE A 114 3.83 -23.74 -4.21
N ALA A 115 3.24 -24.71 -3.50
CA ALA A 115 3.23 -26.11 -3.94
C ALA A 115 2.51 -26.32 -5.28
N ILE A 116 1.48 -25.53 -5.60
CA ILE A 116 0.77 -25.62 -6.89
C ILE A 116 1.36 -24.72 -7.99
N MET A 117 2.26 -23.80 -7.67
CA MET A 117 2.97 -22.99 -8.67
C MET A 117 3.84 -23.84 -9.57
N HIS A 118 4.01 -23.44 -10.84
CA HIS A 118 4.92 -24.14 -11.76
C HIS A 118 6.36 -23.61 -11.65
N LYS A 119 7.26 -24.42 -12.16
CA LYS A 119 8.67 -24.08 -12.24
C LYS A 119 8.91 -22.90 -13.21
N GLY A 120 9.59 -21.87 -12.73
CA GLY A 120 9.96 -20.70 -13.54
C GLY A 120 8.88 -19.64 -13.65
N GLN A 121 7.76 -19.80 -12.95
CA GLN A 121 6.64 -18.85 -12.93
C GLN A 121 7.06 -17.50 -12.32
N THR A 122 6.41 -16.43 -12.72
CA THR A 122 6.62 -15.11 -12.13
C THR A 122 5.61 -14.84 -11.03
N LEU A 123 6.08 -14.32 -9.91
CA LEU A 123 5.28 -13.90 -8.77
C LEU A 123 5.51 -12.41 -8.50
N ILE A 124 4.42 -11.64 -8.38
CA ILE A 124 4.44 -10.25 -7.90
C ILE A 124 3.61 -10.21 -6.62
N SER A 125 4.26 -10.02 -5.47
CA SER A 125 3.57 -9.97 -4.17
C SER A 125 4.33 -9.12 -3.17
N ALA A 126 3.75 -8.88 -1.98
CA ALA A 126 4.53 -8.42 -0.83
C ALA A 126 5.50 -9.51 -0.38
N LEU A 127 6.55 -9.10 0.31
CA LEU A 127 7.49 -10.02 0.97
C LEU A 127 7.22 -10.12 2.47
N GLN A 128 6.72 -9.04 3.09
CA GLN A 128 6.41 -8.96 4.52
C GLN A 128 7.59 -9.45 5.40
N MET A 129 8.72 -8.78 5.28
CA MET A 129 10.00 -9.21 5.89
C MET A 129 9.93 -9.59 7.38
N GLY A 130 8.98 -9.02 8.14
CA GLY A 130 8.78 -9.36 9.55
C GLY A 130 8.26 -10.78 9.81
N ASN A 131 7.63 -11.41 8.82
CA ASN A 131 7.03 -12.75 8.91
C ASN A 131 7.73 -13.77 8.00
N LEU A 132 8.81 -13.35 7.35
CA LEU A 132 9.54 -14.18 6.39
C LEU A 132 10.38 -15.23 7.10
N ASP A 133 10.34 -16.46 6.61
CA ASP A 133 11.19 -17.56 7.05
C ASP A 133 12.07 -18.12 5.92
N GLU A 134 13.09 -18.88 6.30
CA GLU A 134 14.01 -19.51 5.37
C GLU A 134 13.31 -20.58 4.49
N ALA A 135 12.29 -21.26 5.03
CA ALA A 135 11.56 -22.32 4.32
C ALA A 135 10.80 -21.74 3.12
N TYR A 136 10.19 -20.57 3.27
CA TYR A 136 9.54 -19.84 2.18
C TYR A 136 10.50 -19.57 1.02
N LEU A 137 11.68 -19.00 1.34
CA LEU A 137 12.69 -18.70 0.32
C LEU A 137 13.18 -19.97 -0.38
N LYS A 138 13.47 -21.03 0.37
CA LYS A 138 13.89 -22.34 -0.18
C LYS A 138 12.82 -22.94 -1.10
N ALA A 139 11.54 -22.80 -0.75
CA ALA A 139 10.44 -23.30 -1.57
C ALA A 139 10.38 -22.58 -2.93
N LEU A 140 10.50 -21.23 -2.95
CA LEU A 140 10.56 -20.44 -4.18
C LEU A 140 11.77 -20.79 -5.04
N LEU A 141 12.95 -20.92 -4.40
CA LEU A 141 14.20 -21.27 -5.09
C LEU A 141 14.13 -22.68 -5.72
N ALA A 142 13.58 -23.66 -5.01
CA ALA A 142 13.42 -25.04 -5.50
C ALA A 142 12.53 -25.09 -6.76
N LYS A 143 11.48 -24.29 -6.80
CA LYS A 143 10.58 -24.13 -7.95
C LYS A 143 11.07 -23.13 -8.99
N LYS A 144 12.23 -22.53 -8.78
CA LYS A 144 12.81 -21.51 -9.69
C LYS A 144 11.85 -20.34 -9.96
N ILE A 145 11.03 -19.96 -8.99
CA ILE A 145 10.11 -18.83 -9.13
C ILE A 145 10.90 -17.53 -9.32
N ASN A 146 10.44 -16.68 -10.26
CA ASN A 146 10.95 -15.33 -10.45
C ASN A 146 10.06 -14.40 -9.61
N ALA A 147 10.52 -14.02 -8.42
CA ALA A 147 9.69 -13.29 -7.48
C ALA A 147 10.11 -11.82 -7.32
N LEU A 148 9.14 -10.93 -7.54
CA LEU A 148 9.26 -9.50 -7.32
C LEU A 148 8.52 -9.12 -6.04
N CYS A 149 9.23 -8.43 -5.14
CA CYS A 149 8.64 -7.78 -3.98
C CYS A 149 8.17 -6.38 -4.37
N PHE A 150 6.87 -6.18 -4.46
CA PHE A 150 6.35 -4.86 -4.85
C PHE A 150 6.63 -3.77 -3.81
N GLU A 151 6.95 -4.13 -2.57
CA GLU A 151 7.37 -3.17 -1.53
C GLU A 151 8.73 -2.51 -1.86
N HIS A 152 9.52 -3.13 -2.75
CA HIS A 152 10.80 -2.62 -3.21
C HIS A 152 10.73 -1.95 -4.60
N LEU A 153 9.56 -1.95 -5.26
CA LEU A 153 9.38 -1.24 -6.53
C LEU A 153 9.65 0.25 -6.38
N ARG A 154 10.54 0.78 -7.22
CA ARG A 154 10.87 2.21 -7.26
C ARG A 154 10.43 2.83 -8.56
N ASP A 155 9.96 4.06 -8.46
CA ASP A 155 9.65 4.92 -9.60
C ASP A 155 10.92 5.62 -10.15
N GLU A 156 10.73 6.42 -11.19
CA GLU A 156 11.82 7.21 -11.82
C GLU A 156 12.48 8.21 -10.85
N GLY A 157 11.75 8.65 -9.82
CA GLY A 157 12.25 9.49 -8.73
C GLY A 157 12.95 8.70 -7.62
N ASN A 158 13.21 7.39 -7.82
CA ASN A 158 13.82 6.48 -6.83
C ASN A 158 13.02 6.37 -5.53
N VAL A 159 11.69 6.55 -5.60
CA VAL A 159 10.77 6.43 -4.46
C VAL A 159 10.11 5.06 -4.49
N LEU A 160 9.94 4.43 -3.33
CA LEU A 160 9.20 3.18 -3.17
C LEU A 160 7.71 3.43 -3.48
N SER A 161 7.31 3.19 -4.72
CA SER A 161 6.02 3.63 -5.28
C SER A 161 4.82 3.05 -4.54
N VAL A 162 4.80 1.74 -4.30
CA VAL A 162 3.69 1.08 -3.58
C VAL A 162 3.66 1.49 -2.11
N VAL A 163 4.82 1.50 -1.44
CA VAL A 163 4.91 1.91 -0.04
C VAL A 163 4.45 3.35 0.15
N ARG A 164 4.81 4.24 -0.79
CA ARG A 164 4.39 5.64 -0.76
C ARG A 164 2.88 5.75 -0.93
N ALA A 165 2.32 5.13 -1.97
CA ALA A 165 0.88 5.18 -2.24
C ALA A 165 0.05 4.65 -1.06
N MET A 166 0.45 3.51 -0.47
CA MET A 166 -0.21 2.98 0.72
C MET A 166 -0.05 3.91 1.93
N SER A 167 1.13 4.52 2.11
CA SER A 167 1.38 5.46 3.22
C SER A 167 0.54 6.74 3.11
N GLU A 168 0.28 7.23 1.91
CA GLU A 168 -0.60 8.38 1.65
C GLU A 168 -2.04 8.07 2.06
N ILE A 169 -2.55 6.90 1.64
CA ILE A 169 -3.90 6.41 1.99
C ILE A 169 -4.01 6.20 3.50
N VAL A 170 -3.03 5.54 4.12
CA VAL A 170 -3.00 5.29 5.56
C VAL A 170 -3.01 6.60 6.34
N GLY A 171 -2.16 7.56 5.95
CA GLY A 171 -2.09 8.87 6.62
C GLY A 171 -3.44 9.59 6.64
N ALA A 172 -4.13 9.66 5.51
CA ALA A 172 -5.47 10.26 5.44
C ALA A 172 -6.50 9.44 6.25
N THR A 173 -6.47 8.11 6.13
CA THR A 173 -7.42 7.22 6.80
C THR A 173 -7.32 7.30 8.32
N THR A 174 -6.12 7.49 8.90
CA THR A 174 -5.95 7.62 10.36
C THR A 174 -6.74 8.79 10.95
N VAL A 175 -6.88 9.88 10.21
CA VAL A 175 -7.65 11.05 10.67
C VAL A 175 -9.15 10.74 10.70
N PHE A 176 -9.66 10.00 9.73
CA PHE A 176 -11.06 9.55 9.74
C PHE A 176 -11.32 8.53 10.86
N ILE A 177 -10.36 7.64 11.13
CA ILE A 177 -10.41 6.73 12.29
C ILE A 177 -10.43 7.55 13.59
N ALA A 178 -9.59 8.57 13.73
CA ALA A 178 -9.60 9.45 14.89
C ALA A 178 -10.96 10.14 15.07
N ALA A 179 -11.55 10.66 14.00
CA ALA A 179 -12.87 11.31 14.03
C ALA A 179 -13.98 10.33 14.47
N GLU A 180 -13.93 9.09 14.00
CA GLU A 180 -14.86 8.03 14.39
C GLU A 180 -14.80 7.75 15.90
N TYR A 181 -13.58 7.58 16.46
CA TYR A 181 -13.39 7.25 17.88
C TYR A 181 -13.41 8.45 18.84
N LEU A 182 -13.41 9.68 18.35
CA LEU A 182 -13.75 10.86 19.14
C LEU A 182 -15.27 11.00 19.35
N SER A 183 -16.09 10.37 18.49
CA SER A 183 -17.55 10.41 18.59
C SER A 183 -18.07 9.70 19.85
N SER A 184 -19.12 10.25 20.47
CA SER A 184 -19.80 9.59 21.59
C SER A 184 -20.47 8.25 21.21
N VAL A 185 -20.82 8.07 19.93
CA VAL A 185 -21.41 6.82 19.41
C VAL A 185 -20.48 5.64 19.57
N THR A 186 -19.17 5.87 19.46
CA THR A 186 -18.12 4.85 19.63
C THR A 186 -17.49 4.88 21.03
N GLY A 187 -18.09 5.63 21.97
CA GLY A 187 -17.59 5.76 23.33
C GLY A 187 -16.48 6.80 23.51
N GLY A 188 -16.25 7.66 22.53
CA GLY A 188 -15.30 8.76 22.60
C GLY A 188 -15.79 9.95 23.43
N LYS A 189 -15.07 11.07 23.36
CA LYS A 189 -15.37 12.30 24.09
C LYS A 189 -16.64 13.03 23.63
N GLY A 190 -17.22 12.66 22.48
CA GLY A 190 -18.26 13.44 21.81
C GLY A 190 -17.71 14.70 21.12
N LEU A 191 -16.44 14.68 20.71
CA LEU A 191 -15.82 15.74 19.94
C LEU A 191 -15.92 15.45 18.45
N MET A 192 -16.22 16.47 17.67
CA MET A 192 -16.04 16.43 16.23
C MET A 192 -14.59 16.83 15.91
N LEU A 193 -13.87 16.02 15.16
CA LEU A 193 -12.51 16.34 14.77
C LEU A 193 -12.52 17.52 13.78
N GLY A 194 -11.81 18.59 14.12
CA GLY A 194 -11.73 19.81 13.31
C GLY A 194 -11.83 21.08 14.14
N GLY A 195 -12.12 22.18 13.45
CA GLY A 195 -12.34 23.51 14.06
C GLY A 195 -13.62 24.14 13.58
N PHE A 196 -14.37 24.77 14.49
CA PHE A 196 -15.65 25.43 14.23
C PHE A 196 -15.72 26.80 14.88
N THR A 197 -16.49 27.71 14.31
CA THR A 197 -16.62 29.06 14.84
C THR A 197 -17.12 29.07 16.29
N GLY A 198 -16.33 29.66 17.19
CA GLY A 198 -16.65 29.76 18.61
C GLY A 198 -16.35 28.49 19.44
N VAL A 199 -15.83 27.43 18.82
CA VAL A 199 -15.41 26.20 19.50
C VAL A 199 -13.91 25.99 19.30
N PRO A 200 -13.11 25.77 20.38
CA PRO A 200 -11.70 25.46 20.23
C PRO A 200 -11.48 24.24 19.32
N PRO A 201 -10.49 24.28 18.42
CA PRO A 201 -10.20 23.14 17.54
C PRO A 201 -9.70 21.93 18.32
N THR A 202 -9.94 20.74 17.80
CA THR A 202 -9.34 19.51 18.33
C THR A 202 -7.83 19.52 18.09
N GLU A 203 -7.07 19.13 19.11
CA GLU A 203 -5.61 19.02 19.04
C GLU A 203 -5.17 17.63 18.58
N VAL A 204 -4.41 17.59 17.48
CA VAL A 204 -3.83 16.36 16.91
C VAL A 204 -2.32 16.41 16.98
N VAL A 205 -1.71 15.44 17.68
CA VAL A 205 -0.26 15.26 17.72
C VAL A 205 0.13 14.13 16.77
N ILE A 206 1.13 14.35 15.94
CA ILE A 206 1.62 13.37 14.97
C ILE A 206 3.10 13.10 15.23
N LEU A 207 3.44 11.83 15.45
CA LEU A 207 4.80 11.35 15.70
C LEU A 207 5.37 10.75 14.42
N GLY A 208 6.26 11.48 13.76
CA GLY A 208 6.87 11.15 12.48
C GLY A 208 6.42 12.06 11.35
N ALA A 209 7.38 12.69 10.66
CA ALA A 209 7.19 13.56 9.49
C ALA A 209 7.50 12.80 8.17
N GLY A 210 7.20 11.50 8.14
CA GLY A 210 7.21 10.67 6.95
C GLY A 210 5.97 10.87 6.08
N THR A 211 5.75 10.03 5.07
CA THR A 211 4.59 10.14 4.17
C THR A 211 3.27 9.99 4.94
N VAL A 212 3.16 9.02 5.85
CA VAL A 212 1.97 8.84 6.71
C VAL A 212 1.69 10.10 7.52
N GLY A 213 2.71 10.63 8.22
CA GLY A 213 2.55 11.82 9.05
C GLY A 213 2.21 13.07 8.23
N GLU A 214 2.76 13.22 7.03
CA GLU A 214 2.45 14.33 6.12
C GLU A 214 0.99 14.30 5.69
N TYR A 215 0.48 13.13 5.25
CA TYR A 215 -0.92 13.00 4.81
C TYR A 215 -1.91 13.06 5.98
N ALA A 216 -1.55 12.55 7.15
CA ALA A 216 -2.31 12.75 8.37
C ALA A 216 -2.40 14.24 8.74
N ALA A 217 -1.26 14.96 8.73
CA ALA A 217 -1.25 16.40 8.99
C ALA A 217 -2.08 17.18 7.98
N ARG A 218 -1.93 16.89 6.69
CA ARG A 218 -2.71 17.52 5.60
C ARG A 218 -4.20 17.34 5.81
N THR A 219 -4.64 16.12 6.10
CA THR A 219 -6.06 15.79 6.30
C THR A 219 -6.62 16.45 7.56
N ALA A 220 -5.90 16.40 8.69
CA ALA A 220 -6.34 17.03 9.93
C ALA A 220 -6.44 18.56 9.81
N LEU A 221 -5.45 19.20 9.16
CA LEU A 221 -5.45 20.64 8.88
C LEU A 221 -6.63 21.03 7.97
N SER A 222 -6.96 20.21 6.96
CA SER A 222 -8.09 20.46 6.05
C SER A 222 -9.44 20.44 6.78
N LEU A 223 -9.54 19.71 7.89
CA LEU A 223 -10.71 19.69 8.77
C LEU A 223 -10.71 20.85 9.79
N GLY A 224 -9.63 21.64 9.85
CA GLY A 224 -9.50 22.75 10.79
C GLY A 224 -8.96 22.36 12.17
N ALA A 225 -8.37 21.20 12.34
CA ALA A 225 -7.73 20.77 13.59
C ALA A 225 -6.43 21.53 13.85
N GLU A 226 -6.04 21.69 15.12
CA GLU A 226 -4.72 22.15 15.51
C GLU A 226 -3.74 20.97 15.44
N VAL A 227 -2.70 21.07 14.61
CA VAL A 227 -1.76 19.98 14.35
C VAL A 227 -0.37 20.30 14.88
N LYS A 228 0.22 19.33 15.63
CA LYS A 228 1.58 19.40 16.14
C LYS A 228 2.35 18.16 15.64
N VAL A 229 3.44 18.39 14.88
CA VAL A 229 4.24 17.29 14.29
C VAL A 229 5.61 17.18 14.94
N PHE A 230 5.98 15.98 15.32
CA PHE A 230 7.27 15.66 15.93
C PHE A 230 8.05 14.66 15.06
N ASP A 231 9.32 14.93 14.79
CA ASP A 231 10.23 13.99 14.13
C ASP A 231 11.66 14.24 14.62
N SER A 232 12.50 13.21 14.67
CA SER A 232 13.92 13.36 15.02
C SER A 232 14.73 14.09 13.94
N SER A 233 14.22 14.17 12.70
CA SER A 233 14.89 14.76 11.54
C SER A 233 14.34 16.16 11.22
N ILE A 234 15.17 17.18 11.43
CA ILE A 234 14.86 18.57 11.01
C ILE A 234 14.61 18.65 9.50
N TYR A 235 15.33 17.85 8.70
CA TYR A 235 15.11 17.77 7.25
C TYR A 235 13.68 17.32 6.91
N ARG A 236 13.17 16.28 7.58
CA ARG A 236 11.79 15.81 7.36
C ARG A 236 10.76 16.84 7.80
N LEU A 237 10.97 17.49 8.94
CA LEU A 237 10.08 18.57 9.42
C LEU A 237 10.02 19.74 8.43
N ARG A 238 11.17 20.17 7.88
CA ARG A 238 11.24 21.22 6.87
C ARG A 238 10.53 20.82 5.59
N ARG A 239 10.77 19.59 5.09
CA ARG A 239 10.08 19.05 3.91
C ARG A 239 8.58 19.03 4.11
N LEU A 240 8.09 18.55 5.27
CA LEU A 240 6.68 18.50 5.62
C LEU A 240 6.06 19.91 5.57
N GLN A 241 6.67 20.91 6.19
CA GLN A 241 6.17 22.30 6.16
C GLN A 241 6.08 22.84 4.73
N ASN A 242 7.10 22.59 3.90
CA ASN A 242 7.08 23.01 2.50
C ASN A 242 5.95 22.34 1.71
N ASN A 243 5.73 21.04 1.94
CA ASN A 243 4.70 20.26 1.24
C ASN A 243 3.27 20.61 1.68
N LEU A 244 3.08 21.01 2.94
CA LEU A 244 1.77 21.41 3.44
C LEU A 244 1.32 22.79 2.94
N GLY A 245 2.26 23.65 2.55
CA GLY A 245 1.97 25.02 2.10
C GLY A 245 1.42 25.96 3.20
N SER A 246 1.34 25.47 4.44
CA SER A 246 0.86 26.21 5.60
C SER A 246 1.78 25.98 6.80
N ARG A 247 1.82 26.95 7.71
CA ARG A 247 2.61 26.81 8.93
C ARG A 247 1.91 25.85 9.88
N VAL A 248 2.65 24.86 10.37
CA VAL A 248 2.22 23.90 11.38
C VAL A 248 3.25 23.90 12.51
N PHE A 249 2.81 23.61 13.73
CA PHE A 249 3.75 23.43 14.84
C PHE A 249 4.65 22.21 14.55
N THR A 250 5.95 22.41 14.57
CA THR A 250 6.93 21.33 14.41
C THR A 250 7.96 21.38 15.51
N SER A 251 8.35 20.21 16.04
CA SER A 251 9.43 20.09 17.02
C SER A 251 10.21 18.81 16.81
N VAL A 252 11.46 18.80 17.25
CA VAL A 252 12.19 17.53 17.42
C VAL A 252 11.60 16.75 18.60
N MET A 253 11.94 15.45 18.68
CA MET A 253 11.46 14.54 19.73
C MET A 253 12.05 14.89 21.11
N GLN A 254 11.82 16.13 21.60
CA GLN A 254 12.25 16.59 22.91
C GLN A 254 11.27 16.10 23.99
N PRO A 255 11.68 15.31 24.97
CA PRO A 255 10.76 14.64 25.90
C PRO A 255 9.79 15.56 26.62
N ILE A 256 10.25 16.72 27.11
CA ILE A 256 9.40 17.67 27.86
C ILE A 256 8.33 18.27 26.95
N VAL A 257 8.70 18.71 25.73
CA VAL A 257 7.77 19.34 24.78
C VAL A 257 6.79 18.32 24.25
N LEU A 258 7.28 17.12 23.92
CA LEU A 258 6.46 15.99 23.47
C LEU A 258 5.47 15.55 24.54
N GLY A 259 5.94 15.32 25.77
CA GLY A 259 5.09 14.91 26.90
C GLY A 259 3.98 15.92 27.16
N LYS A 260 4.28 17.23 27.16
CA LYS A 260 3.25 18.28 27.28
C LYS A 260 2.24 18.24 26.14
N ALA A 261 2.68 18.07 24.91
CA ALA A 261 1.77 18.01 23.77
C ALA A 261 0.84 16.80 23.83
N ILE A 262 1.36 15.62 24.20
CA ILE A 262 0.58 14.38 24.30
C ILE A 262 -0.45 14.46 25.43
N THR A 263 -0.10 15.02 26.58
CA THR A 263 -1.03 15.12 27.72
C THR A 263 -2.19 16.11 27.48
N THR A 264 -2.02 17.05 26.54
CA THR A 264 -3.06 18.05 26.23
C THR A 264 -3.85 17.74 24.95
N CYS A 265 -3.39 16.83 24.10
CA CYS A 265 -4.06 16.55 22.83
C CYS A 265 -5.34 15.71 22.99
N ASP A 266 -6.15 15.69 21.94
CA ASP A 266 -7.34 14.84 21.82
C ASP A 266 -7.01 13.58 21.03
N VAL A 267 -6.05 13.68 20.10
CA VAL A 267 -5.60 12.57 19.25
C VAL A 267 -4.07 12.55 19.17
N VAL A 268 -3.47 11.39 19.29
CA VAL A 268 -2.06 11.20 18.93
C VAL A 268 -1.93 10.08 17.88
N ILE A 269 -1.20 10.35 16.80
CA ILE A 269 -0.96 9.42 15.69
C ILE A 269 0.53 9.06 15.67
N GLY A 270 0.85 7.79 15.91
CA GLY A 270 2.19 7.23 15.79
C GLY A 270 2.48 6.79 14.35
N ALA A 271 3.40 7.47 13.66
CA ALA A 271 3.76 7.23 12.27
C ALA A 271 5.29 7.15 12.08
N ILE A 272 5.97 6.55 13.05
CA ILE A 272 7.43 6.38 13.05
C ILE A 272 7.77 5.05 12.37
N ARG A 273 8.58 5.11 11.32
CA ARG A 273 9.10 3.93 10.65
C ARG A 273 10.56 3.71 11.02
N ALA A 274 10.90 2.52 11.51
CA ALA A 274 12.28 2.09 11.66
C ALA A 274 12.92 1.88 10.29
N LYS A 275 14.23 2.16 10.19
CA LYS A 275 15.00 1.80 8.98
C LYS A 275 15.19 0.29 8.88
N HIS A 276 15.42 -0.35 10.02
CA HIS A 276 15.62 -1.79 10.16
C HIS A 276 14.99 -2.24 11.49
N GLY A 277 14.36 -3.41 11.49
CA GLY A 277 13.81 -4.02 12.68
C GLY A 277 12.58 -3.30 13.27
N ARG A 278 12.52 -3.22 14.59
CA ARG A 278 11.39 -2.69 15.35
C ARG A 278 11.40 -1.15 15.40
N SER A 279 10.21 -0.54 15.32
CA SER A 279 10.04 0.89 15.58
C SER A 279 10.49 1.27 17.01
N PRO A 280 11.15 2.43 17.19
CA PRO A 280 11.49 2.89 18.52
C PRO A 280 10.23 3.25 19.31
N CYS A 281 10.16 2.79 20.56
CA CYS A 281 9.16 3.26 21.50
C CYS A 281 9.54 4.68 21.96
N VAL A 282 8.66 5.65 21.69
CA VAL A 282 8.92 7.08 22.01
C VAL A 282 7.93 7.65 23.02
N VAL A 283 6.83 6.95 23.29
CA VAL A 283 5.82 7.35 24.27
C VAL A 283 5.70 6.26 25.31
N MET A 284 6.13 6.60 26.54
CA MET A 284 6.10 5.69 27.66
C MET A 284 4.71 5.57 28.27
N ASP A 285 4.44 4.47 28.95
CA ASP A 285 3.19 4.16 29.65
C ASP A 285 2.74 5.30 30.59
N GLU A 286 3.68 5.86 31.38
CA GLU A 286 3.41 7.00 32.25
C GLU A 286 2.90 8.24 31.48
N THR A 287 3.36 8.49 30.27
CA THR A 287 2.88 9.63 29.46
C THR A 287 1.44 9.40 29.00
N VAL A 288 1.11 8.17 28.58
CA VAL A 288 -0.24 7.80 28.18
C VAL A 288 -1.21 7.88 29.36
N SER A 289 -0.79 7.47 30.57
CA SER A 289 -1.62 7.53 31.78
C SER A 289 -2.04 8.96 32.18
N ARG A 290 -1.34 9.98 31.67
CA ARG A 290 -1.64 11.41 31.90
C ARG A 290 -2.41 12.06 30.76
N MET A 291 -2.78 11.32 29.71
CA MET A 291 -3.61 11.85 28.63
C MET A 291 -5.04 12.15 29.12
N LYS A 292 -5.72 13.02 28.40
CA LYS A 292 -7.14 13.30 28.68
C LYS A 292 -7.97 12.01 28.55
N PRO A 293 -8.94 11.75 29.45
CA PRO A 293 -9.86 10.62 29.29
C PRO A 293 -10.58 10.67 27.93
N ASN A 294 -10.77 9.49 27.32
CA ASN A 294 -11.38 9.30 25.99
C ASN A 294 -10.66 10.01 24.84
N SER A 295 -9.38 10.39 25.02
CA SER A 295 -8.50 10.72 23.89
C SER A 295 -8.14 9.46 23.10
N VAL A 296 -7.66 9.66 21.86
CA VAL A 296 -7.43 8.57 20.91
C VAL A 296 -5.95 8.46 20.57
N VAL A 297 -5.38 7.27 20.74
CA VAL A 297 -4.07 6.86 20.26
C VAL A 297 -4.27 6.00 19.02
N ILE A 298 -3.63 6.37 17.91
CA ILE A 298 -3.57 5.54 16.70
C ILE A 298 -2.11 5.21 16.42
N ASP A 299 -1.73 3.94 16.56
CA ASP A 299 -0.38 3.50 16.30
C ASP A 299 -0.26 2.82 14.94
N VAL A 300 0.09 3.61 13.92
CA VAL A 300 0.37 3.08 12.57
C VAL A 300 1.69 2.30 12.54
N SER A 301 2.59 2.57 13.49
CA SER A 301 3.88 1.88 13.61
C SER A 301 3.75 0.45 14.13
N ILE A 302 2.51 0.01 14.44
CA ILE A 302 2.23 -1.31 15.03
C ILE A 302 2.74 -2.46 14.15
N ASP A 303 2.74 -2.30 12.81
CA ASP A 303 3.32 -3.26 11.86
C ASP A 303 4.80 -3.56 12.14
N GLN A 304 5.50 -2.62 12.80
CA GLN A 304 6.90 -2.73 13.19
C GLN A 304 7.07 -2.74 14.72
N GLY A 305 6.05 -3.16 15.46
CA GLY A 305 6.07 -3.32 16.90
C GLY A 305 5.63 -2.11 17.72
N GLY A 306 5.12 -1.06 17.06
CA GLY A 306 4.54 0.12 17.71
C GLY A 306 5.55 1.13 18.23
N CYS A 307 5.09 2.37 18.42
CA CYS A 307 5.89 3.46 18.99
C CYS A 307 5.40 3.95 20.37
N PHE A 308 4.34 3.35 20.89
CA PHE A 308 3.86 3.53 22.25
C PHE A 308 4.13 2.26 23.08
N GLU A 309 4.55 2.41 24.31
CA GLU A 309 4.73 1.29 25.23
C GLU A 309 3.42 0.56 25.55
N THR A 310 2.30 1.28 25.45
CA THR A 310 0.95 0.76 25.68
C THR A 310 0.35 0.03 24.49
N SER A 311 0.96 0.08 23.30
CA SER A 311 0.40 -0.50 22.08
C SER A 311 0.30 -2.01 22.15
N GLN A 312 -0.87 -2.54 21.74
CA GLN A 312 -1.15 -3.97 21.57
C GLN A 312 -1.81 -4.16 20.23
N VAL A 313 -1.36 -5.16 19.47
CA VAL A 313 -1.94 -5.47 18.15
C VAL A 313 -3.42 -5.79 18.28
N THR A 314 -4.24 -5.08 17.52
CA THR A 314 -5.67 -5.30 17.35
C THR A 314 -5.99 -5.74 15.93
N ASN A 315 -7.25 -5.82 15.55
CA ASN A 315 -7.68 -6.24 14.22
C ASN A 315 -8.90 -5.42 13.74
N HIS A 316 -9.26 -5.52 12.45
CA HIS A 316 -10.38 -4.73 11.91
C HIS A 316 -11.75 -5.09 12.48
N LYS A 317 -11.92 -6.28 13.10
CA LYS A 317 -13.17 -6.70 13.73
C LYS A 317 -13.31 -6.09 15.13
N ASP A 318 -12.21 -6.14 15.92
CA ASP A 318 -12.10 -5.60 17.26
C ASP A 318 -10.94 -4.59 17.29
N PRO A 319 -11.17 -3.36 16.73
CA PRO A 319 -10.06 -2.50 16.34
C PRO A 319 -9.47 -1.66 17.48
N VAL A 320 -10.16 -1.57 18.62
CA VAL A 320 -9.74 -0.72 19.73
C VAL A 320 -9.73 -1.48 21.05
N PHE A 321 -8.87 -1.03 21.94
CA PHE A 321 -8.90 -1.36 23.36
C PHE A 321 -8.72 -0.08 24.20
N ARG A 322 -8.95 -0.17 25.50
CA ARG A 322 -8.78 0.96 26.42
C ARG A 322 -7.67 0.65 27.43
N LYS A 323 -6.82 1.65 27.64
CA LYS A 323 -5.85 1.67 28.76
C LYS A 323 -5.78 3.09 29.31
N TYR A 324 -5.92 3.28 30.65
CA TYR A 324 -5.97 4.58 31.31
C TYR A 324 -7.10 5.50 30.76
N ASP A 325 -8.26 4.94 30.47
CA ASP A 325 -9.36 5.62 29.79
C ASP A 325 -9.03 6.22 28.41
N VAL A 326 -7.88 5.89 27.83
CA VAL A 326 -7.46 6.27 26.49
C VAL A 326 -7.81 5.17 25.50
N ILE A 327 -8.39 5.54 24.37
CA ILE A 327 -8.77 4.62 23.27
C ILE A 327 -7.54 4.36 22.42
N HIS A 328 -7.16 3.10 22.26
CA HIS A 328 -6.03 2.69 21.42
C HIS A 328 -6.52 1.96 20.18
N TYR A 329 -6.17 2.46 19.01
CA TYR A 329 -6.36 1.82 17.72
C TYR A 329 -4.98 1.38 17.21
N CYS A 330 -4.73 0.08 17.19
CA CYS A 330 -3.44 -0.51 16.83
C CYS A 330 -3.61 -1.65 15.82
N VAL A 331 -4.41 -1.39 14.78
CA VAL A 331 -4.71 -2.36 13.71
C VAL A 331 -3.61 -2.30 12.66
N PRO A 332 -2.91 -3.41 12.37
CA PRO A 332 -2.01 -3.48 11.23
C PRO A 332 -2.79 -3.42 9.90
N ASN A 333 -2.08 -3.09 8.82
CA ASN A 333 -2.67 -3.05 7.47
C ASN A 333 -3.90 -2.13 7.34
N ILE A 334 -3.79 -0.89 7.87
CA ILE A 334 -4.87 0.12 7.80
C ILE A 334 -5.35 0.35 6.35
N ALA A 335 -4.48 0.21 5.35
CA ALA A 335 -4.86 0.37 3.94
C ALA A 335 -5.97 -0.61 3.51
N SER A 336 -6.06 -1.80 4.14
CA SER A 336 -7.11 -2.78 3.89
C SER A 336 -8.49 -2.37 4.47
N ARG A 337 -8.57 -1.31 5.28
CA ARG A 337 -9.83 -0.70 5.73
C ARG A 337 -10.55 0.04 4.60
N VAL A 338 -9.79 0.54 3.62
CA VAL A 338 -10.31 1.22 2.43
C VAL A 338 -9.86 0.50 1.17
N PRO A 339 -10.22 -0.79 1.02
CA PRO A 339 -9.59 -1.70 0.07
C PRO A 339 -9.81 -1.29 -1.38
N ARG A 340 -10.96 -0.68 -1.70
CA ARG A 340 -11.26 -0.21 -3.05
C ARG A 340 -10.30 0.90 -3.47
N THR A 341 -10.08 1.91 -2.62
CA THR A 341 -9.11 2.98 -2.88
C THR A 341 -7.69 2.44 -2.98
N ALA A 342 -7.30 1.55 -2.06
CA ALA A 342 -5.99 0.93 -2.07
C ALA A 342 -5.76 0.08 -3.32
N SER A 343 -6.77 -0.65 -3.79
CA SER A 343 -6.69 -1.44 -5.03
C SER A 343 -6.54 -0.56 -6.27
N TYR A 344 -7.20 0.60 -6.33
CA TYR A 344 -6.96 1.57 -7.40
C TYR A 344 -5.51 2.09 -7.40
N ALA A 345 -4.96 2.39 -6.24
CA ALA A 345 -3.57 2.86 -6.14
C ALA A 345 -2.56 1.77 -6.54
N LEU A 346 -2.81 0.52 -6.16
CA LEU A 346 -1.98 -0.63 -6.53
C LEU A 346 -2.03 -0.90 -8.03
N THR A 347 -3.23 -0.93 -8.59
CA THR A 347 -3.45 -1.21 -10.01
C THR A 347 -2.76 -0.19 -10.92
N ASN A 348 -2.73 1.10 -10.51
CA ASN A 348 -2.04 2.15 -11.25
C ASN A 348 -0.51 1.94 -11.32
N ILE A 349 0.04 1.17 -10.40
CA ILE A 349 1.47 0.83 -10.37
C ILE A 349 1.72 -0.49 -11.10
N PHE A 350 0.88 -1.50 -10.89
CA PHE A 350 1.10 -2.84 -11.45
C PHE A 350 0.76 -2.93 -12.94
N THR A 351 -0.28 -2.24 -13.38
CA THR A 351 -0.74 -2.34 -14.78
C THR A 351 0.33 -1.89 -15.78
N PRO A 352 1.00 -0.75 -15.61
CA PRO A 352 2.10 -0.37 -16.51
C PRO A 352 3.25 -1.38 -16.52
N ILE A 353 3.58 -1.98 -15.39
CA ILE A 353 4.64 -3.01 -15.30
C ILE A 353 4.26 -4.25 -16.11
N LEU A 354 2.99 -4.71 -16.01
CA LEU A 354 2.51 -5.86 -16.74
C LEU A 354 2.46 -5.59 -18.25
N VAL A 355 2.03 -4.39 -18.66
CA VAL A 355 2.08 -3.97 -20.06
C VAL A 355 3.52 -3.97 -20.58
N ASP A 356 4.45 -3.37 -19.83
CA ASP A 356 5.87 -3.38 -20.21
C ASP A 356 6.44 -4.80 -20.34
N ILE A 357 6.05 -5.74 -19.46
CA ILE A 357 6.49 -7.14 -19.54
C ILE A 357 6.01 -7.76 -20.86
N GLY A 358 4.77 -7.48 -21.28
CA GLY A 358 4.23 -7.93 -22.57
C GLY A 358 4.95 -7.30 -23.76
N ASP A 359 5.04 -5.97 -23.78
CA ASP A 359 5.57 -5.20 -24.90
C ASP A 359 7.08 -5.42 -25.11
N MET A 360 7.82 -5.59 -24.03
CA MET A 360 9.27 -5.82 -24.07
C MET A 360 9.63 -7.32 -24.28
N GLY A 361 8.63 -8.21 -24.36
CA GLY A 361 8.86 -9.63 -24.62
C GLY A 361 9.30 -10.44 -23.41
N GLY A 362 8.99 -9.99 -22.20
CA GLY A 362 9.18 -10.74 -20.97
C GLY A 362 9.79 -9.96 -19.81
N LEU A 363 9.66 -10.53 -18.61
CA LEU A 363 10.10 -9.91 -17.35
C LEU A 363 11.56 -9.45 -17.38
N MET A 364 12.47 -10.24 -17.95
CA MET A 364 13.90 -9.93 -17.88
C MET A 364 14.29 -8.69 -18.69
N ASN A 365 13.62 -8.44 -19.80
CA ASN A 365 13.84 -7.23 -20.59
C ASN A 365 13.43 -5.97 -19.80
N VAL A 366 12.34 -6.07 -19.03
CA VAL A 366 11.90 -4.99 -18.13
C VAL A 366 12.88 -4.81 -16.97
N VAL A 367 13.29 -5.88 -16.31
CA VAL A 367 14.29 -5.87 -15.22
C VAL A 367 15.60 -5.25 -15.68
N TRP A 368 16.02 -5.55 -16.90
CA TRP A 368 17.23 -4.97 -17.48
C TRP A 368 17.11 -3.47 -17.72
N SER A 369 15.99 -3.04 -18.33
CA SER A 369 15.79 -1.65 -18.74
C SER A 369 15.38 -0.71 -17.59
N LYS A 370 14.76 -1.27 -16.52
CA LYS A 370 14.19 -0.48 -15.41
C LYS A 370 14.85 -0.83 -14.07
N PRO A 371 15.85 -0.03 -13.61
CA PRO A 371 16.55 -0.30 -12.34
C PRO A 371 15.63 -0.43 -11.13
N GLY A 372 14.56 0.38 -11.06
CA GLY A 372 13.59 0.34 -9.95
C GLY A 372 12.78 -0.96 -9.87
N ILE A 373 12.61 -1.68 -10.99
CA ILE A 373 11.99 -3.02 -11.01
C ILE A 373 13.05 -4.07 -10.69
N ARG A 374 14.29 -3.88 -11.16
CA ARG A 374 15.41 -4.78 -10.89
C ARG A 374 15.67 -4.94 -9.40
N GLU A 375 15.65 -3.86 -8.63
CA GLU A 375 15.81 -3.89 -7.18
C GLU A 375 14.70 -4.65 -6.44
N ALA A 376 13.53 -4.78 -7.05
CA ALA A 376 12.40 -5.51 -6.50
C ALA A 376 12.49 -7.03 -6.71
N LEU A 377 13.30 -7.50 -7.65
CA LEU A 377 13.46 -8.92 -7.94
C LEU A 377 14.37 -9.57 -6.89
N TYR A 378 13.80 -10.44 -6.05
CA TYR A 378 14.54 -11.09 -4.95
C TYR A 378 14.87 -12.56 -5.18
N THR A 379 14.17 -13.23 -6.10
CA THR A 379 14.55 -14.57 -6.60
C THR A 379 14.44 -14.62 -8.12
N TYR A 380 15.40 -15.28 -8.77
CA TYR A 380 15.41 -15.49 -10.21
C TYR A 380 16.00 -16.85 -10.57
N GLN A 381 15.25 -17.67 -11.31
CA GLN A 381 15.65 -19.00 -11.81
C GLN A 381 16.32 -19.92 -10.77
N GLY A 382 15.86 -19.85 -9.52
CA GLY A 382 16.38 -20.66 -8.42
C GLY A 382 17.57 -20.04 -7.70
N HIS A 383 17.89 -18.77 -7.96
CA HIS A 383 18.91 -18.02 -7.26
C HIS A 383 18.30 -16.87 -6.46
N LEU A 384 18.84 -16.62 -5.26
CA LEU A 384 18.51 -15.46 -4.46
C LEU A 384 19.29 -14.25 -4.99
N THR A 385 18.57 -13.16 -5.34
CA THR A 385 19.14 -11.95 -5.95
C THR A 385 19.10 -10.74 -5.01
N SER A 386 18.55 -10.90 -3.81
CA SER A 386 18.58 -9.90 -2.74
C SER A 386 19.73 -10.20 -1.77
N LYS A 387 20.69 -9.28 -1.69
CA LYS A 387 21.83 -9.38 -0.76
C LYS A 387 21.39 -9.32 0.70
N ASP A 388 20.37 -8.51 1.00
CA ASP A 388 19.86 -8.36 2.37
C ASP A 388 19.22 -9.66 2.87
N LEU A 389 18.42 -10.32 2.04
CA LEU A 389 17.84 -11.64 2.36
C LEU A 389 18.92 -12.73 2.46
N ALA A 390 19.92 -12.70 1.59
CA ALA A 390 21.03 -13.64 1.66
C ALA A 390 21.79 -13.53 2.98
N ASN A 391 22.06 -12.31 3.43
CA ASN A 391 22.72 -12.06 4.71
C ASN A 391 21.82 -12.45 5.90
N MET A 392 20.50 -12.16 5.83
CA MET A 392 19.56 -12.44 6.90
C MET A 392 19.42 -13.96 7.18
N PHE A 393 19.39 -14.77 6.11
CA PHE A 393 19.15 -16.21 6.20
C PHE A 393 20.40 -17.05 5.91
N ASN A 394 21.56 -16.42 5.77
CA ASN A 394 22.83 -17.09 5.43
C ASN A 394 22.71 -18.01 4.19
N LEU A 395 22.03 -17.51 3.14
CA LEU A 395 21.83 -18.21 1.87
C LEU A 395 22.77 -17.69 0.78
N PRO A 396 23.09 -18.51 -0.24
CA PRO A 396 23.90 -18.09 -1.37
C PRO A 396 23.23 -16.94 -2.14
N PHE A 397 23.98 -15.88 -2.42
CA PHE A 397 23.57 -14.74 -3.22
C PHE A 397 24.17 -14.83 -4.62
N LYS A 398 23.41 -14.45 -5.63
CA LYS A 398 23.92 -14.17 -6.98
C LYS A 398 23.45 -12.80 -7.44
N ASP A 399 24.37 -12.02 -7.94
CA ASP A 399 24.06 -10.72 -8.52
C ASP A 399 23.21 -10.90 -9.78
N ILE A 400 22.09 -10.19 -9.82
CA ILE A 400 21.15 -10.25 -10.96
C ILE A 400 21.82 -9.78 -12.26
N GLU A 401 22.72 -8.81 -12.20
CA GLU A 401 23.42 -8.31 -13.39
C GLU A 401 24.31 -9.38 -14.01
N LEU A 402 24.99 -10.18 -13.18
CA LEU A 402 25.79 -11.30 -13.65
C LEU A 402 24.94 -12.44 -14.22
N LEU A 403 23.76 -12.70 -13.63
CA LEU A 403 22.85 -13.75 -14.10
C LEU A 403 22.23 -13.41 -15.47
N VAL A 404 21.97 -12.14 -15.74
CA VAL A 404 21.44 -11.71 -17.03
C VAL A 404 22.47 -11.83 -18.13
N VAL A 405 23.70 -11.41 -17.88
CA VAL A 405 24.80 -11.52 -18.88
C VAL A 405 25.14 -12.97 -19.21
N SER A 406 25.02 -13.88 -18.25
CA SER A 406 25.34 -15.31 -18.47
C SER A 406 24.26 -16.08 -19.27
N ASN A 407 23.09 -15.50 -19.47
CA ASN A 407 21.96 -16.12 -20.19
C ASN A 407 21.74 -15.51 -21.60
N GLN A 408 22.58 -14.58 -22.04
CA GLN A 408 22.72 -14.09 -23.40
C GLN A 408 23.79 -14.90 -24.16
#